data_aa7429bc206ae959ed6cac46c954c10e
#
_entry.id   aa7429bc206ae959ed6cac46c954c10e
#
_cell.length_a   1.000
_cell.length_b   1.000
_cell.length_c   1.000
_cell.angle_alpha   90.00
_cell.angle_beta   90.00
_cell.angle_gamma   90.00
#
_symmetry.space_group_name_H-M   'P 1'
#
loop_
_entity.id
_entity.type
_entity.pdbx_description
1 polymer ?
#
loop_
_entity_poly.entity_id
_entity_poly.type
_entity_poly.pdbx_seq_one_letter_code
_entity_poly.pdbx_strand_id
1 'polypeptide(L)'
;VLTLTGSGATNNYSNMNVNFGSSIKRCPWYNSRDSIKRVVISEGVTVLGNHLFFEMTSIQTVILPSTVTGVNRYAFAGCTALSTVNLQDTKITKIGLNAFENDAKFTTLRLPETLTEIGDFAFRKAGINSVTFPKECAKIGISAFAGCKFVTITLPEKITSVGTTAFSDNSFLLDVFVENPNLNYGTLDPFANCQSSLTFHASSGSTTQAYAEKKGYKFVASDSGCDHVETYTVVTQEPTCTAKGKQDVYCSKCLKYLRTEDIAATGHDLQVIQTDD
;
A
#
# COMPACT_ATOMS: atom_id res chain seq x y z
N VAL A 1 8.48 20.53 -12.10
CA VAL A 1 7.09 20.23 -11.68
C VAL A 1 6.23 20.04 -12.91
N LEU A 2 5.43 18.99 -12.95
CA LEU A 2 4.35 18.79 -13.93
C LEU A 2 3.02 19.00 -13.19
N THR A 3 2.18 19.88 -13.71
CA THR A 3 0.82 20.10 -13.18
C THR A 3 -0.19 19.62 -14.22
N LEU A 4 -1.10 18.72 -13.80
CA LEU A 4 -2.23 18.27 -14.61
C LEU A 4 -3.51 18.93 -14.10
N THR A 5 -4.19 19.66 -14.97
CA THR A 5 -5.45 20.34 -14.68
C THR A 5 -6.57 19.77 -15.54
N GLY A 6 -7.81 19.87 -15.08
CA GLY A 6 -8.99 19.39 -15.79
C GLY A 6 -9.98 18.71 -14.87
N SER A 7 -10.96 18.05 -15.46
CA SER A 7 -11.99 17.30 -14.75
C SER A 7 -12.26 15.94 -15.38
N GLY A 8 -12.77 14.99 -14.57
CA GLY A 8 -13.03 13.63 -15.01
C GLY A 8 -11.80 12.73 -15.08
N ALA A 9 -11.88 11.63 -15.81
CA ALA A 9 -10.76 10.71 -15.98
C ALA A 9 -9.69 11.27 -16.94
N THR A 10 -8.42 11.01 -16.64
CA THR A 10 -7.34 11.31 -17.60
C THR A 10 -7.37 10.30 -18.76
N ASN A 11 -6.73 10.65 -19.86
CA ASN A 11 -6.60 9.75 -20.99
C ASN A 11 -5.81 8.48 -20.62
N ASN A 12 -6.07 7.40 -21.36
CA ASN A 12 -5.26 6.21 -21.36
C ASN A 12 -4.11 6.35 -22.36
N TYR A 13 -2.92 5.93 -21.96
CA TYR A 13 -1.72 5.93 -22.80
C TYR A 13 -1.18 4.50 -22.97
N SER A 14 -0.14 4.33 -23.77
CA SER A 14 0.53 3.05 -24.03
C SER A 14 2.02 3.16 -23.73
N ASN A 15 2.62 2.04 -23.32
CA ASN A 15 4.06 1.90 -23.18
C ASN A 15 4.78 1.62 -24.50
N MET A 16 4.06 1.34 -25.59
CA MET A 16 4.66 0.98 -26.89
C MET A 16 4.96 2.20 -27.76
N ASN A 17 6.11 2.15 -28.46
CA ASN A 17 6.32 2.93 -29.65
C ASN A 17 5.42 2.33 -30.74
N VAL A 18 4.34 3.01 -31.08
CA VAL A 18 3.24 2.46 -31.84
C VAL A 18 3.60 2.34 -33.32
N ASN A 19 3.97 1.12 -33.74
CA ASN A 19 4.02 0.77 -35.17
C ASN A 19 2.93 -0.24 -35.59
N PHE A 20 1.95 -0.52 -34.73
CA PHE A 20 0.91 -1.53 -34.98
C PHE A 20 -0.51 -0.95 -34.95
N GLY A 21 -0.78 0.13 -35.67
CA GLY A 21 -2.17 0.58 -35.93
C GLY A 21 -3.02 0.97 -34.69
N SER A 22 -2.45 1.02 -33.50
CA SER A 22 -3.16 1.46 -32.30
C SER A 22 -3.15 2.98 -32.21
N SER A 23 -4.30 3.58 -31.96
CA SER A 23 -4.44 5.02 -31.73
C SER A 23 -3.95 5.50 -30.36
N ILE A 24 -3.51 4.57 -29.48
CA ILE A 24 -3.06 4.88 -28.11
C ILE A 24 -1.57 5.25 -28.14
N LYS A 25 -1.27 6.49 -27.80
CA LYS A 25 0.10 7.06 -27.81
C LYS A 25 0.70 7.07 -26.40
N ARG A 26 2.03 7.27 -26.30
CA ARG A 26 2.68 7.62 -25.02
C ARG A 26 2.15 8.94 -24.49
N CYS A 27 2.22 9.14 -23.18
CA CYS A 27 1.80 10.41 -22.58
C CYS A 27 2.60 11.59 -23.16
N PRO A 28 2.02 12.77 -23.30
CA PRO A 28 2.65 13.93 -23.94
C PRO A 28 3.97 14.38 -23.27
N TRP A 29 4.09 14.15 -21.96
CA TRP A 29 5.27 14.52 -21.16
C TRP A 29 6.35 13.45 -21.10
N TYR A 30 6.20 12.32 -21.78
CA TYR A 30 7.16 11.21 -21.73
C TYR A 30 8.58 11.62 -22.12
N ASN A 31 8.73 12.49 -23.11
CA ASN A 31 10.06 12.99 -23.53
C ASN A 31 10.74 13.88 -22.47
N SER A 32 10.00 14.37 -21.48
CA SER A 32 10.50 15.15 -20.35
C SER A 32 10.66 14.31 -19.06
N ARG A 33 10.55 12.98 -19.14
CA ARG A 33 10.52 12.09 -17.97
C ARG A 33 11.74 12.22 -17.07
N ASP A 34 12.91 12.55 -17.65
CA ASP A 34 14.17 12.65 -16.89
C ASP A 34 14.26 13.96 -16.08
N SER A 35 13.44 14.96 -16.41
CA SER A 35 13.42 16.28 -15.75
C SER A 35 12.25 16.47 -14.76
N ILE A 36 11.18 15.67 -14.88
CA ILE A 36 9.99 15.79 -14.03
C ILE A 36 10.20 15.05 -12.72
N LYS A 37 10.39 15.78 -11.62
CA LYS A 37 10.58 15.22 -10.27
C LYS A 37 9.33 15.28 -9.41
N ARG A 38 8.40 16.18 -9.69
CA ARG A 38 7.16 16.37 -8.93
C ARG A 38 5.98 16.50 -9.88
N VAL A 39 4.90 15.79 -9.54
CA VAL A 39 3.61 15.84 -10.24
C VAL A 39 2.57 16.38 -9.27
N VAL A 40 1.76 17.33 -9.73
CA VAL A 40 0.59 17.84 -9.01
C VAL A 40 -0.62 17.66 -9.90
N ILE A 41 -1.65 16.98 -9.39
CA ILE A 41 -2.91 16.76 -10.07
C ILE A 41 -3.96 17.62 -9.38
N SER A 42 -4.66 18.46 -10.15
CA SER A 42 -5.64 19.41 -9.63
C SER A 42 -6.98 18.74 -9.32
N GLU A 43 -7.73 19.38 -8.42
CA GLU A 43 -9.11 19.00 -8.13
C GLU A 43 -9.95 18.90 -9.43
N GLY A 44 -10.92 17.98 -9.42
CA GLY A 44 -11.75 17.66 -10.58
C GLY A 44 -11.29 16.43 -11.36
N VAL A 45 -9.99 16.07 -11.32
CA VAL A 45 -9.52 14.80 -11.87
C VAL A 45 -10.01 13.65 -10.98
N THR A 46 -10.67 12.65 -11.58
CA THR A 46 -11.31 11.55 -10.83
C THR A 46 -10.64 10.20 -11.00
N VAL A 47 -10.02 9.93 -12.15
CA VAL A 47 -9.36 8.65 -12.42
C VAL A 47 -8.04 8.87 -13.14
N LEU A 48 -6.98 8.23 -12.67
CA LEU A 48 -5.69 8.20 -13.35
C LEU A 48 -5.69 7.08 -14.40
N GLY A 49 -5.54 7.44 -15.66
CA GLY A 49 -5.61 6.54 -16.82
C GLY A 49 -4.45 5.55 -16.89
N ASN A 50 -4.56 4.59 -17.82
CA ASN A 50 -3.52 3.60 -18.04
C ASN A 50 -2.21 4.26 -18.49
N HIS A 51 -1.07 3.77 -17.97
CA HIS A 51 0.29 4.20 -18.33
C HIS A 51 0.53 5.71 -18.22
N LEU A 52 -0.20 6.41 -17.35
CA LEU A 52 -0.17 7.88 -17.26
C LEU A 52 1.25 8.41 -16.97
N PHE A 53 1.99 7.73 -16.10
CA PHE A 53 3.37 8.06 -15.73
C PHE A 53 4.31 6.85 -15.86
N PHE A 54 4.00 5.92 -16.75
CA PHE A 54 4.77 4.70 -16.96
C PHE A 54 6.24 5.00 -17.26
N GLU A 55 7.17 4.35 -16.51
CA GLU A 55 8.63 4.52 -16.63
C GLU A 55 9.14 5.97 -16.50
N MET A 56 8.44 6.80 -15.75
CA MET A 56 8.93 8.14 -15.42
C MET A 56 9.87 8.08 -14.22
N THR A 57 11.07 7.60 -14.47
CA THR A 57 12.08 7.20 -13.48
C THR A 57 12.58 8.32 -12.57
N SER A 58 12.34 9.60 -12.93
CA SER A 58 12.77 10.76 -12.13
C SER A 58 11.70 11.34 -11.22
N ILE A 59 10.42 10.90 -11.33
CA ILE A 59 9.35 11.36 -10.43
C ILE A 59 9.64 10.88 -9.01
N GLN A 60 9.67 11.82 -8.07
CA GLN A 60 9.89 11.57 -6.64
C GLN A 60 8.61 11.73 -5.82
N THR A 61 7.76 12.70 -6.19
CA THR A 61 6.56 13.06 -5.43
C THR A 61 5.37 13.24 -6.37
N VAL A 62 4.24 12.65 -5.98
CA VAL A 62 2.95 12.84 -6.64
C VAL A 62 1.94 13.33 -5.62
N ILE A 63 1.27 14.43 -5.93
CA ILE A 63 0.18 15.01 -5.12
C ILE A 63 -1.12 14.79 -5.88
N LEU A 64 -2.01 14.02 -5.27
CA LEU A 64 -3.33 13.68 -5.78
C LEU A 64 -4.39 14.51 -5.06
N PRO A 65 -5.43 14.99 -5.76
CA PRO A 65 -6.57 15.65 -5.15
C PRO A 65 -7.53 14.64 -4.49
N SER A 66 -8.37 15.12 -3.60
CA SER A 66 -9.38 14.31 -2.91
C SER A 66 -10.46 13.74 -3.86
N THR A 67 -10.56 14.26 -5.07
CA THR A 67 -11.52 13.81 -6.09
C THR A 67 -11.12 12.51 -6.79
N VAL A 68 -9.87 12.03 -6.62
CA VAL A 68 -9.40 10.80 -7.28
C VAL A 68 -10.05 9.56 -6.62
N THR A 69 -10.71 8.74 -7.45
CA THR A 69 -11.41 7.52 -7.06
C THR A 69 -10.78 6.24 -7.60
N GLY A 70 -9.81 6.35 -8.52
CA GLY A 70 -9.15 5.18 -9.09
C GLY A 70 -7.79 5.48 -9.74
N VAL A 71 -6.90 4.49 -9.64
CA VAL A 71 -5.60 4.44 -10.33
C VAL A 71 -5.61 3.24 -11.24
N ASN A 72 -5.52 3.47 -12.56
CA ASN A 72 -5.61 2.41 -13.56
C ASN A 72 -4.27 1.68 -13.77
N ARG A 73 -4.31 0.70 -14.69
CA ARG A 73 -3.19 -0.21 -14.94
C ARG A 73 -1.92 0.55 -15.36
N TYR A 74 -0.78 0.15 -14.80
CA TYR A 74 0.56 0.70 -15.07
C TYR A 74 0.68 2.22 -14.88
N ALA A 75 -0.23 2.87 -14.13
CA ALA A 75 -0.26 4.33 -14.05
C ALA A 75 1.07 4.94 -13.59
N PHE A 76 1.76 4.29 -12.66
CA PHE A 76 3.07 4.71 -12.13
C PHE A 76 4.14 3.62 -12.28
N ALA A 77 3.87 2.50 -12.96
CA ALA A 77 4.82 1.39 -13.02
C ALA A 77 6.20 1.84 -13.54
N GLY A 78 7.25 1.45 -12.82
CA GLY A 78 8.63 1.79 -13.16
C GLY A 78 9.05 3.21 -12.81
N CYS A 79 8.29 3.93 -11.96
CA CYS A 79 8.71 5.20 -11.40
C CYS A 79 9.75 4.99 -10.28
N THR A 80 10.94 4.51 -10.64
CA THR A 80 11.94 3.99 -9.70
C THR A 80 12.45 4.99 -8.65
N ALA A 81 12.27 6.31 -8.87
CA ALA A 81 12.58 7.35 -7.89
C ALA A 81 11.38 7.75 -7.03
N LEU A 82 10.16 7.24 -7.31
CA LEU A 82 8.95 7.60 -6.60
C LEU A 82 9.04 7.19 -5.13
N SER A 83 8.94 8.16 -4.24
CA SER A 83 9.01 7.95 -2.79
C SER A 83 7.75 8.37 -2.05
N THR A 84 6.98 9.29 -2.61
CA THR A 84 5.83 9.88 -1.93
C THR A 84 4.63 10.02 -2.85
N VAL A 85 3.51 9.42 -2.43
CA VAL A 85 2.18 9.61 -3.01
C VAL A 85 1.18 9.69 -1.87
N ASN A 86 0.34 10.71 -1.85
CA ASN A 86 -0.67 10.90 -0.80
C ASN A 86 -1.97 10.14 -1.08
N LEU A 87 -1.89 8.83 -1.29
CA LEU A 87 -3.06 7.98 -1.57
C LEU A 87 -4.13 8.08 -0.48
N GLN A 88 -3.72 8.18 0.79
CA GLN A 88 -4.62 8.25 1.95
C GLN A 88 -5.57 9.45 1.92
N ASP A 89 -5.23 10.53 1.20
CA ASP A 89 -6.04 11.75 1.11
C ASP A 89 -7.08 11.69 -0.02
N THR A 90 -7.21 10.55 -0.67
CA THR A 90 -8.06 10.34 -1.86
C THR A 90 -9.30 9.49 -1.52
N LYS A 91 -10.18 9.35 -2.52
CA LYS A 91 -11.35 8.45 -2.46
C LYS A 91 -11.17 7.20 -3.34
N ILE A 92 -9.93 6.76 -3.52
CA ILE A 92 -9.62 5.60 -4.35
C ILE A 92 -10.29 4.35 -3.75
N THR A 93 -11.07 3.67 -4.57
CA THR A 93 -11.71 2.39 -4.23
C THR A 93 -10.98 1.20 -4.83
N LYS A 94 -10.20 1.42 -5.89
CA LYS A 94 -9.46 0.37 -6.58
C LYS A 94 -8.10 0.87 -7.08
N ILE A 95 -7.06 0.07 -6.84
CA ILE A 95 -5.72 0.22 -7.44
C ILE A 95 -5.58 -0.83 -8.54
N GLY A 96 -5.25 -0.39 -9.75
CA GLY A 96 -5.25 -1.22 -10.96
C GLY A 96 -4.05 -2.17 -11.07
N LEU A 97 -4.10 -3.00 -12.11
CA LEU A 97 -3.04 -3.95 -12.49
C LEU A 97 -1.69 -3.24 -12.66
N ASN A 98 -0.62 -3.70 -11.99
CA ASN A 98 0.76 -3.17 -12.09
C ASN A 98 0.87 -1.65 -11.79
N ALA A 99 -0.08 -1.05 -11.05
CA ALA A 99 -0.16 0.41 -10.94
C ALA A 99 1.11 1.08 -10.38
N PHE A 100 1.81 0.43 -9.44
CA PHE A 100 3.05 0.87 -8.79
C PHE A 100 4.14 -0.20 -8.84
N GLU A 101 4.14 -1.02 -9.89
CA GLU A 101 5.12 -2.08 -10.04
C GLU A 101 6.52 -1.52 -10.25
N ASN A 102 7.54 -2.11 -9.59
CA ASN A 102 8.96 -1.74 -9.65
C ASN A 102 9.29 -0.34 -9.11
N ASP A 103 8.47 0.23 -8.24
CA ASP A 103 8.69 1.53 -7.61
C ASP A 103 9.58 1.35 -6.35
N ALA A 104 10.85 1.06 -6.57
CA ALA A 104 11.79 0.58 -5.56
C ALA A 104 12.03 1.55 -4.38
N LYS A 105 11.79 2.86 -4.56
CA LYS A 105 11.91 3.88 -3.51
C LYS A 105 10.59 4.19 -2.80
N PHE A 106 9.48 3.61 -3.24
CA PHE A 106 8.19 3.76 -2.58
C PHE A 106 8.13 2.84 -1.36
N THR A 107 8.59 3.33 -0.22
CA THR A 107 8.76 2.52 1.01
C THR A 107 7.58 2.60 1.96
N THR A 108 6.88 3.73 2.00
CA THR A 108 5.75 3.96 2.91
C THR A 108 4.46 3.98 2.12
N LEU A 109 3.61 2.97 2.33
CA LEU A 109 2.31 2.87 1.68
C LEU A 109 1.20 3.20 2.68
N ARG A 110 0.47 4.29 2.43
CA ARG A 110 -0.73 4.67 3.17
C ARG A 110 -1.92 4.60 2.25
N LEU A 111 -2.81 3.65 2.51
CA LEU A 111 -4.00 3.39 1.70
C LEU A 111 -5.19 4.22 2.17
N PRO A 112 -6.08 4.69 1.27
CA PRO A 112 -7.29 5.39 1.64
C PRO A 112 -8.30 4.42 2.28
N GLU A 113 -9.08 4.90 3.25
CA GLU A 113 -10.11 4.12 3.96
C GLU A 113 -11.21 3.58 3.01
N THR A 114 -11.37 4.19 1.85
CA THR A 114 -12.33 3.79 0.82
C THR A 114 -11.87 2.62 -0.04
N LEU A 115 -10.61 2.16 0.11
CA LEU A 115 -10.05 1.14 -0.77
C LEU A 115 -10.66 -0.24 -0.49
N THR A 116 -11.20 -0.87 -1.53
CA THR A 116 -11.82 -2.21 -1.46
C THR A 116 -11.04 -3.29 -2.22
N GLU A 117 -10.25 -2.90 -3.23
CA GLU A 117 -9.54 -3.85 -4.08
C GLU A 117 -8.14 -3.35 -4.46
N ILE A 118 -7.16 -4.25 -4.33
CA ILE A 118 -5.79 -4.09 -4.85
C ILE A 118 -5.64 -5.10 -6.00
N GLY A 119 -5.33 -4.59 -7.18
CA GLY A 119 -5.21 -5.37 -8.41
C GLY A 119 -3.96 -6.24 -8.47
N ASP A 120 -3.91 -7.12 -9.48
CA ASP A 120 -2.78 -8.00 -9.70
C ASP A 120 -1.50 -7.19 -9.94
N PHE A 121 -0.39 -7.63 -9.35
CA PHE A 121 0.94 -7.02 -9.46
C PHE A 121 1.01 -5.54 -9.03
N ALA A 122 -0.01 -4.99 -8.36
CA ALA A 122 -0.16 -3.55 -8.14
C ALA A 122 1.07 -2.89 -7.52
N PHE A 123 1.73 -3.56 -6.59
CA PHE A 123 2.95 -3.11 -5.89
C PHE A 123 4.11 -4.11 -6.01
N ARG A 124 4.08 -4.97 -7.04
CA ARG A 124 5.14 -5.98 -7.21
C ARG A 124 6.51 -5.31 -7.30
N LYS A 125 7.47 -5.77 -6.49
CA LYS A 125 8.85 -5.24 -6.40
C LYS A 125 8.91 -3.74 -6.03
N ALA A 126 7.86 -3.20 -5.41
CA ALA A 126 7.95 -1.90 -4.77
C ALA A 126 8.79 -1.99 -3.47
N GLY A 127 9.35 -0.87 -3.05
CA GLY A 127 10.20 -0.82 -1.85
C GLY A 127 9.45 -0.94 -0.52
N ILE A 128 8.15 -1.21 -0.53
CA ILE A 128 7.24 -1.13 0.60
C ILE A 128 7.67 -2.09 1.72
N ASN A 129 7.82 -1.55 2.93
CA ASN A 129 8.20 -2.31 4.12
C ASN A 129 7.07 -2.39 5.17
N SER A 130 6.04 -1.56 5.07
CA SER A 130 4.87 -1.59 5.93
C SER A 130 3.61 -1.17 5.17
N VAL A 131 2.47 -1.73 5.55
CA VAL A 131 1.15 -1.37 5.04
C VAL A 131 0.10 -1.62 6.12
N THR A 132 -0.83 -0.68 6.25
CA THR A 132 -2.09 -0.91 6.97
C THR A 132 -3.19 -1.03 5.94
N PHE A 133 -3.84 -2.19 5.90
CA PHE A 133 -4.99 -2.40 5.01
C PHE A 133 -6.24 -1.76 5.60
N PRO A 134 -7.00 -0.97 4.83
CA PRO A 134 -8.29 -0.45 5.28
C PRO A 134 -9.25 -1.59 5.61
N LYS A 135 -10.14 -1.38 6.57
CA LYS A 135 -11.12 -2.39 7.02
C LYS A 135 -12.05 -2.86 5.90
N GLU A 136 -12.30 -2.02 4.91
CA GLU A 136 -13.15 -2.34 3.77
C GLU A 136 -12.39 -3.06 2.63
N CYS A 137 -11.08 -3.24 2.75
CA CYS A 137 -10.30 -3.95 1.75
C CYS A 137 -10.70 -5.44 1.77
N ALA A 138 -11.26 -5.90 0.66
CA ALA A 138 -11.79 -7.27 0.53
C ALA A 138 -10.96 -8.18 -0.37
N LYS A 139 -10.13 -7.60 -1.26
CA LYS A 139 -9.39 -8.36 -2.26
C LYS A 139 -7.96 -7.87 -2.46
N ILE A 140 -7.03 -8.81 -2.43
CA ILE A 140 -5.63 -8.63 -2.80
C ILE A 140 -5.35 -9.53 -4.00
N GLY A 141 -4.90 -8.94 -5.11
CA GLY A 141 -4.69 -9.61 -6.39
C GLY A 141 -3.45 -10.50 -6.44
N ILE A 142 -3.27 -11.16 -7.58
CA ILE A 142 -2.12 -12.05 -7.87
C ILE A 142 -0.84 -11.23 -7.78
N SER A 143 0.17 -11.74 -7.04
CA SER A 143 1.48 -11.12 -6.87
C SER A 143 1.44 -9.63 -6.48
N ALA A 144 0.34 -9.16 -5.87
CA ALA A 144 0.12 -7.72 -5.64
C ALA A 144 1.24 -7.06 -4.84
N PHE A 145 1.86 -7.77 -3.91
CA PHE A 145 2.97 -7.34 -3.08
C PHE A 145 4.19 -8.28 -3.16
N ALA A 146 4.32 -9.02 -4.24
CA ALA A 146 5.46 -9.92 -4.40
C ALA A 146 6.78 -9.14 -4.48
N GLY A 147 7.80 -9.59 -3.73
CA GLY A 147 9.13 -8.97 -3.70
C GLY A 147 9.18 -7.61 -3.02
N CYS A 148 8.24 -7.29 -2.13
CA CYS A 148 8.30 -6.17 -1.21
C CYS A 148 9.25 -6.46 -0.03
N LYS A 149 9.27 -5.60 0.99
CA LYS A 149 10.20 -5.68 2.13
C LYS A 149 9.50 -5.75 3.48
N PHE A 150 8.32 -6.35 3.53
CA PHE A 150 7.57 -6.47 4.78
C PHE A 150 8.33 -7.27 5.82
N VAL A 151 8.19 -6.88 7.08
CA VAL A 151 8.59 -7.66 8.26
C VAL A 151 7.35 -8.30 8.88
N THR A 152 6.27 -7.55 8.96
CA THR A 152 4.97 -8.03 9.46
C THR A 152 3.86 -7.51 8.58
N ILE A 153 2.76 -8.27 8.48
CA ILE A 153 1.52 -7.82 7.85
C ILE A 153 0.31 -8.28 8.66
N THR A 154 -0.74 -7.47 8.65
CA THR A 154 -2.06 -7.82 9.19
C THR A 154 -3.08 -7.84 8.07
N LEU A 155 -3.79 -8.95 7.91
CA LEU A 155 -4.88 -9.12 6.94
C LEU A 155 -6.21 -8.97 7.68
N PRO A 156 -6.96 -7.87 7.49
CA PRO A 156 -8.21 -7.61 8.19
C PRO A 156 -9.32 -8.60 7.80
N GLU A 157 -10.36 -8.64 8.63
CA GLU A 157 -11.46 -9.61 8.55
C GLU A 157 -12.16 -9.64 7.18
N LYS A 158 -12.30 -8.49 6.51
CA LYS A 158 -12.97 -8.42 5.21
C LYS A 158 -12.17 -8.99 4.05
N ILE A 159 -10.86 -9.24 4.20
CA ILE A 159 -10.09 -9.94 3.17
C ILE A 159 -10.52 -11.40 3.17
N THR A 160 -11.29 -11.80 2.16
CA THR A 160 -11.81 -13.17 2.00
C THR A 160 -10.92 -14.07 1.18
N SER A 161 -10.05 -13.48 0.35
CA SER A 161 -9.09 -14.23 -0.47
C SER A 161 -7.83 -13.42 -0.73
N VAL A 162 -6.72 -14.15 -0.81
CA VAL A 162 -5.41 -13.62 -1.20
C VAL A 162 -5.01 -14.29 -2.51
N GLY A 163 -4.63 -13.47 -3.49
CA GLY A 163 -4.23 -13.94 -4.82
C GLY A 163 -2.98 -14.83 -4.78
N THR A 164 -2.82 -15.66 -5.78
CA THR A 164 -1.62 -16.49 -6.00
C THR A 164 -0.36 -15.62 -5.87
N THR A 165 0.63 -16.10 -5.09
CA THR A 165 1.92 -15.41 -4.88
C THR A 165 1.80 -13.95 -4.42
N ALA A 166 0.68 -13.55 -3.83
CA ALA A 166 0.41 -12.14 -3.51
C ALA A 166 1.50 -11.48 -2.65
N PHE A 167 2.12 -12.23 -1.76
CA PHE A 167 3.20 -11.82 -0.87
C PHE A 167 4.47 -12.64 -1.06
N SER A 168 4.64 -13.34 -2.20
CA SER A 168 5.83 -14.13 -2.46
C SER A 168 7.10 -13.28 -2.45
N ASP A 169 8.25 -13.92 -2.24
CA ASP A 169 9.57 -13.29 -2.29
C ASP A 169 9.78 -12.12 -1.30
N ASN A 170 8.95 -12.04 -0.24
CA ASN A 170 9.15 -11.12 0.88
C ASN A 170 10.13 -11.74 1.87
N SER A 171 11.43 -11.62 1.59
CA SER A 171 12.50 -12.31 2.31
C SER A 171 12.69 -11.88 3.77
N PHE A 172 12.07 -10.78 4.19
CA PHE A 172 12.12 -10.26 5.56
C PHE A 172 10.84 -10.55 6.36
N LEU A 173 9.80 -11.14 5.72
CA LEU A 173 8.50 -11.36 6.36
C LEU A 173 8.61 -12.46 7.43
N LEU A 174 8.33 -12.09 8.68
CA LEU A 174 8.40 -12.95 9.85
C LEU A 174 7.02 -13.33 10.39
N ASP A 175 6.08 -12.38 10.38
CA ASP A 175 4.77 -12.57 11.00
C ASP A 175 3.63 -12.12 10.09
N VAL A 176 2.60 -12.97 10.00
CA VAL A 176 1.35 -12.70 9.29
C VAL A 176 0.19 -12.85 10.26
N PHE A 177 -0.49 -11.75 10.55
CA PHE A 177 -1.70 -11.73 11.38
C PHE A 177 -2.93 -11.82 10.48
N VAL A 178 -3.81 -12.76 10.74
CA VAL A 178 -5.01 -13.00 9.94
C VAL A 178 -6.24 -12.93 10.84
N GLU A 179 -7.07 -11.92 10.59
CA GLU A 179 -8.31 -11.70 11.38
C GLU A 179 -9.49 -12.54 10.84
N ASN A 180 -9.51 -12.83 9.53
CA ASN A 180 -10.56 -13.64 8.92
C ASN A 180 -10.32 -15.13 9.17
N PRO A 181 -11.18 -15.83 9.97
CA PRO A 181 -10.98 -17.26 10.24
C PRO A 181 -11.20 -18.16 9.01
N ASN A 182 -11.84 -17.63 7.97
CA ASN A 182 -12.20 -18.36 6.74
C ASN A 182 -11.44 -17.83 5.50
N LEU A 183 -10.24 -17.26 5.69
CA LEU A 183 -9.44 -16.74 4.58
C LEU A 183 -9.12 -17.83 3.56
N ASN A 184 -9.39 -17.56 2.28
CA ASN A 184 -9.07 -18.45 1.17
C ASN A 184 -7.66 -18.14 0.63
N TYR A 185 -6.76 -19.12 0.75
CA TYR A 185 -5.37 -19.05 0.26
C TYR A 185 -5.22 -19.51 -1.20
N GLY A 186 -6.32 -19.89 -1.86
CA GLY A 186 -6.27 -20.39 -3.24
C GLY A 186 -5.52 -21.72 -3.37
N THR A 187 -5.08 -22.03 -4.58
CA THR A 187 -4.39 -23.28 -4.91
C THR A 187 -2.86 -23.16 -4.86
N LEU A 188 -2.32 -22.02 -5.19
CA LEU A 188 -0.90 -21.71 -5.17
C LEU A 188 -0.57 -20.80 -3.99
N ASP A 189 0.61 -21.00 -3.42
CA ASP A 189 1.05 -20.40 -2.19
C ASP A 189 1.19 -18.86 -2.30
N PRO A 190 0.37 -18.07 -1.60
CA PRO A 190 0.53 -16.60 -1.58
C PRO A 190 1.84 -16.12 -0.96
N PHE A 191 2.49 -16.94 -0.11
CA PHE A 191 3.71 -16.61 0.63
C PHE A 191 4.92 -17.42 0.17
N ALA A 192 4.89 -17.93 -1.07
CA ALA A 192 6.00 -18.68 -1.63
C ALA A 192 7.33 -17.91 -1.55
N ASN A 193 8.43 -18.61 -1.26
CA ASN A 193 9.77 -18.03 -1.13
C ASN A 193 9.93 -16.97 -0.03
N CYS A 194 9.02 -16.91 0.94
CA CYS A 194 9.25 -16.19 2.19
C CYS A 194 10.17 -17.02 3.10
N GLN A 195 10.55 -16.45 4.25
CA GLN A 195 11.45 -17.15 5.18
C GLN A 195 10.80 -18.42 5.74
N SER A 196 11.61 -19.45 5.97
CA SER A 196 11.17 -20.71 6.61
C SER A 196 10.70 -20.51 8.07
N SER A 197 11.11 -19.39 8.69
CA SER A 197 10.68 -18.99 10.04
C SER A 197 9.35 -18.25 10.08
N LEU A 198 8.68 -18.05 8.92
CA LEU A 198 7.41 -17.35 8.83
C LEU A 198 6.38 -17.94 9.79
N THR A 199 5.77 -17.06 10.59
CA THR A 199 4.78 -17.42 11.61
C THR A 199 3.42 -16.82 11.25
N PHE A 200 2.38 -17.63 11.29
CA PHE A 200 1.00 -17.19 11.13
C PHE A 200 0.31 -17.09 12.48
N HIS A 201 -0.40 -15.97 12.69
CA HIS A 201 -1.19 -15.69 13.88
C HIS A 201 -2.67 -15.56 13.48
N ALA A 202 -3.50 -16.46 13.98
CA ALA A 202 -4.94 -16.47 13.68
C ALA A 202 -5.70 -17.26 14.75
N SER A 203 -7.04 -17.26 14.67
CA SER A 203 -7.87 -18.07 15.57
C SER A 203 -7.61 -19.56 15.42
N SER A 204 -7.70 -20.30 16.51
CA SER A 204 -7.66 -21.77 16.51
C SER A 204 -8.76 -22.33 15.61
N GLY A 205 -8.47 -23.40 14.87
CA GLY A 205 -9.42 -24.03 13.95
C GLY A 205 -9.69 -23.24 12.67
N SER A 206 -9.01 -22.11 12.46
CA SER A 206 -9.14 -21.31 11.22
C SER A 206 -8.55 -22.01 10.00
N THR A 207 -8.94 -21.55 8.81
CA THR A 207 -8.31 -21.98 7.55
C THR A 207 -6.82 -21.62 7.52
N THR A 208 -6.41 -20.57 8.24
CA THR A 208 -5.01 -20.14 8.39
C THR A 208 -4.20 -21.20 9.13
N GLN A 209 -4.73 -21.79 10.20
CA GLN A 209 -4.06 -22.89 10.91
C GLN A 209 -3.82 -24.07 9.96
N ALA A 210 -4.88 -24.55 9.30
CA ALA A 210 -4.78 -25.66 8.36
C ALA A 210 -3.81 -25.37 7.20
N TYR A 211 -3.77 -24.13 6.72
CA TYR A 211 -2.85 -23.70 5.69
C TYR A 211 -1.39 -23.71 6.18
N ALA A 212 -1.11 -23.12 7.35
CA ALA A 212 0.23 -23.07 7.93
C ALA A 212 0.79 -24.48 8.18
N GLU A 213 0.00 -25.36 8.80
CA GLU A 213 0.34 -26.76 9.05
C GLU A 213 0.65 -27.51 7.74
N LYS A 214 -0.21 -27.37 6.72
CA LYS A 214 -0.02 -28.00 5.41
C LYS A 214 1.27 -27.56 4.71
N LYS A 215 1.67 -26.28 4.91
CA LYS A 215 2.85 -25.69 4.27
C LYS A 215 4.12 -25.78 5.10
N GLY A 216 4.03 -26.22 6.35
CA GLY A 216 5.17 -26.30 7.28
C GLY A 216 5.58 -24.95 7.86
N TYR A 217 4.69 -23.95 7.82
CA TYR A 217 4.89 -22.68 8.51
C TYR A 217 4.58 -22.81 10.00
N LYS A 218 5.14 -21.91 10.81
CA LYS A 218 4.78 -21.84 12.23
C LYS A 218 3.37 -21.26 12.38
N PHE A 219 2.64 -21.73 13.38
CA PHE A 219 1.32 -21.23 13.74
C PHE A 219 1.24 -20.89 15.22
N VAL A 220 0.65 -19.73 15.52
CA VAL A 220 0.36 -19.26 16.88
C VAL A 220 -1.12 -18.88 16.93
N ALA A 221 -1.87 -19.52 17.83
CA ALA A 221 -3.27 -19.20 18.03
C ALA A 221 -3.44 -17.85 18.70
N SER A 222 -4.17 -16.93 18.07
CA SER A 222 -4.44 -15.58 18.60
C SER A 222 -5.54 -15.55 19.68
N ASP A 223 -6.28 -16.64 19.84
CA ASP A 223 -7.38 -16.83 20.79
C ASP A 223 -7.01 -17.70 22.01
N SER A 224 -5.74 -18.08 22.14
CA SER A 224 -5.24 -18.93 23.22
C SER A 224 -5.11 -18.20 24.58
N GLY A 225 -6.23 -17.65 25.09
CA GLY A 225 -6.33 -17.10 26.46
C GLY A 225 -5.62 -15.76 26.66
N CYS A 226 -5.43 -14.98 25.60
CA CYS A 226 -4.87 -13.66 25.72
C CYS A 226 -5.89 -12.64 26.21
N ASP A 227 -5.63 -12.01 27.33
CA ASP A 227 -6.46 -10.96 27.94
C ASP A 227 -6.30 -9.58 27.29
N HIS A 228 -5.35 -9.43 26.36
CA HIS A 228 -4.98 -8.20 25.66
C HIS A 228 -4.65 -7.00 26.57
N VAL A 229 -4.24 -7.25 27.82
CA VAL A 229 -3.91 -6.21 28.79
C VAL A 229 -2.56 -5.56 28.50
N GLU A 230 -1.56 -6.36 28.16
CA GLU A 230 -0.24 -5.86 27.81
C GLU A 230 -0.21 -5.44 26.33
N THR A 231 0.13 -4.17 26.06
CA THR A 231 0.10 -3.61 24.71
C THR A 231 1.39 -2.90 24.35
N TYR A 232 1.68 -2.81 23.04
CA TYR A 232 2.70 -1.92 22.46
C TYR A 232 2.10 -1.15 21.30
N THR A 233 2.72 -0.04 20.91
CA THR A 233 2.23 0.84 19.85
C THR A 233 3.22 0.93 18.70
N VAL A 234 2.69 1.08 17.48
CA VAL A 234 3.46 1.34 16.27
C VAL A 234 2.91 2.62 15.63
N VAL A 235 3.75 3.64 15.49
CA VAL A 235 3.34 4.89 14.83
C VAL A 235 3.10 4.62 13.36
N THR A 236 1.88 4.89 12.89
CA THR A 236 1.48 4.72 11.49
C THR A 236 1.39 6.06 10.77
N GLN A 237 1.25 7.14 11.54
CA GLN A 237 1.28 8.50 11.03
C GLN A 237 1.92 9.42 12.07
N GLU A 238 3.06 10.01 11.73
CA GLU A 238 3.69 11.01 12.60
C GLU A 238 2.79 12.24 12.74
N PRO A 239 2.66 12.82 13.95
CA PRO A 239 1.96 14.06 14.15
C PRO A 239 2.77 15.21 13.53
N THR A 240 2.07 16.25 13.08
CA THR A 240 2.69 17.51 12.70
C THR A 240 2.39 18.58 13.75
N CYS A 241 2.93 19.79 13.57
CA CYS A 241 2.65 20.90 14.48
C CYS A 241 1.16 21.27 14.53
N THR A 242 0.39 20.99 13.47
CA THR A 242 -1.03 21.37 13.35
C THR A 242 -1.97 20.18 13.20
N ALA A 243 -1.47 19.00 12.86
CA ALA A 243 -2.29 17.81 12.64
C ALA A 243 -1.89 16.67 13.59
N LYS A 244 -2.90 15.95 14.04
CA LYS A 244 -2.71 14.72 14.83
C LYS A 244 -2.04 13.63 13.99
N GLY A 245 -1.15 12.87 14.62
CA GLY A 245 -0.65 11.61 14.10
C GLY A 245 -1.59 10.44 14.45
N LYS A 246 -1.18 9.23 14.05
CA LYS A 246 -1.87 7.98 14.42
C LYS A 246 -0.86 6.92 14.83
N GLN A 247 -1.26 6.09 15.78
CA GLN A 247 -0.54 4.89 16.18
C GLN A 247 -1.48 3.71 16.29
N ASP A 248 -1.00 2.53 15.89
CA ASP A 248 -1.72 1.29 16.06
C ASP A 248 -1.27 0.61 17.36
N VAL A 249 -2.24 0.11 18.12
CA VAL A 249 -2.02 -0.59 19.39
C VAL A 249 -2.18 -2.09 19.16
N TYR A 250 -1.19 -2.84 19.57
CA TYR A 250 -1.14 -4.30 19.48
C TYR A 250 -1.00 -4.93 20.86
N CYS A 251 -1.53 -6.14 21.03
CA CYS A 251 -1.23 -6.94 22.21
C CYS A 251 0.23 -7.45 22.16
N SER A 252 1.00 -7.25 23.21
CA SER A 252 2.38 -7.71 23.27
C SER A 252 2.54 -9.24 23.37
N LYS A 253 1.49 -9.96 23.83
CA LYS A 253 1.52 -11.42 24.00
C LYS A 253 1.16 -12.16 22.70
N CYS A 254 0.04 -11.76 22.04
CA CYS A 254 -0.45 -12.45 20.83
C CYS A 254 -0.27 -11.62 19.56
N LEU A 255 0.29 -10.42 19.67
CA LEU A 255 0.58 -9.46 18.61
C LEU A 255 -0.65 -9.02 17.80
N LYS A 256 -1.86 -9.31 18.31
CA LYS A 256 -3.11 -8.91 17.67
C LYS A 256 -3.24 -7.39 17.67
N TYR A 257 -3.62 -6.82 16.51
CA TYR A 257 -4.07 -5.44 16.41
C TYR A 257 -5.33 -5.25 17.27
N LEU A 258 -5.37 -4.21 18.08
CA LEU A 258 -6.48 -3.91 18.98
C LEU A 258 -7.27 -2.68 18.53
N ARG A 259 -6.57 -1.58 18.22
CA ARG A 259 -7.18 -0.31 17.83
C ARG A 259 -6.14 0.65 17.26
N THR A 260 -6.60 1.69 16.59
CA THR A 260 -5.79 2.87 16.25
C THR A 260 -6.11 4.00 17.25
N GLU A 261 -5.08 4.70 17.68
CA GLU A 261 -5.17 5.86 18.55
C GLU A 261 -4.61 7.10 17.89
N ASP A 262 -5.15 8.27 18.22
CA ASP A 262 -4.60 9.55 17.77
C ASP A 262 -3.37 9.91 18.62
N ILE A 263 -2.32 10.37 17.95
CA ILE A 263 -1.19 11.05 18.59
C ILE A 263 -1.46 12.55 18.52
N ALA A 264 -1.36 13.26 19.66
CA ALA A 264 -1.56 14.70 19.68
C ALA A 264 -0.63 15.42 18.69
N ALA A 265 -1.12 16.52 18.10
CA ALA A 265 -0.28 17.41 17.32
C ALA A 265 0.86 17.98 18.20
N THR A 266 2.04 18.15 17.64
CA THR A 266 3.23 18.59 18.40
C THR A 266 3.17 20.06 18.82
N GLY A 267 2.26 20.84 18.23
CA GLY A 267 2.15 22.27 18.49
C GLY A 267 3.30 23.08 17.83
N HIS A 268 3.26 24.39 18.02
CA HIS A 268 4.35 25.30 17.66
C HIS A 268 5.01 25.79 18.93
N ASP A 269 6.32 25.62 19.03
CA ASP A 269 7.14 26.29 20.05
C ASP A 269 7.46 27.70 19.49
N LEU A 270 6.58 28.66 19.80
CA LEU A 270 6.74 30.05 19.36
C LEU A 270 7.74 30.73 20.31
N GLN A 271 8.99 30.86 19.86
CA GLN A 271 9.94 31.77 20.52
C GLN A 271 9.64 33.19 20.10
N VAL A 272 9.35 34.05 21.07
CA VAL A 272 9.26 35.50 20.87
C VAL A 272 10.69 36.03 20.67
N ILE A 273 11.05 36.38 19.45
CA ILE A 273 12.27 37.15 19.18
C ILE A 273 11.93 38.58 19.52
N GLN A 274 12.37 39.08 20.70
CA GLN A 274 12.42 40.52 20.93
C GLN A 274 13.49 41.10 20.01
N THR A 275 13.06 41.88 19.03
CA THR A 275 13.95 42.80 18.31
C THR A 275 14.03 44.07 19.16
N ASP A 276 15.16 44.26 19.83
CA ASP A 276 15.49 45.58 20.42
C ASP A 276 15.68 46.56 19.27
N ASP A 277 14.84 47.64 19.24
CA ASP A 277 15.01 48.82 18.38
C ASP A 277 16.11 49.75 18.93
#